data_86d0ca64cafd003882b12397169c8c6f
#
_entry.id   86d0ca64cafd003882b12397169c8c6f
#
_cell.length_a   1.000
_cell.length_b   1.000
_cell.length_c   1.000
_cell.angle_alpha   90.00
_cell.angle_beta   90.00
_cell.angle_gamma   90.00
#
_symmetry.space_group_name_H-M   'P 1'
#
loop_
_entity.id
_entity.type
_entity.pdbx_description
1 polymer ?
#
loop_
_entity_poly.entity_id
_entity_poly.type
_entity_poly.pdbx_seq_one_letter_code
_entity_poly.pdbx_strand_id
1 'polypeptide(L)'
;MKKSIEKLLDRIRENGWSVTVSGDYINIGKYSPAGQDFSFDIDVTDFEEEDDITAADLFVEAIHAEYDGYDVSYEAYLWLDDEGHGKNGAPYDMRDVYEDMEAVKDMLWDLFHNLHYFFYAEIYEEE
;
A
#
# COMPACT_ATOMS: atom_id res chain seq x y z
N MET A 1 15.49 10.70 6.51
CA MET A 1 14.16 10.66 5.92
C MET A 1 13.34 11.87 6.37
N LYS A 2 12.49 12.40 5.51
CA LYS A 2 11.64 13.55 5.85
C LYS A 2 10.71 13.24 7.01
N LYS A 3 10.55 14.19 7.93
CA LYS A 3 9.69 14.00 9.10
C LYS A 3 8.24 13.76 8.71
N SER A 4 7.78 14.42 7.65
CA SER A 4 6.41 14.24 7.18
C SER A 4 6.17 12.81 6.71
N ILE A 5 7.15 12.22 6.02
CA ILE A 5 7.06 10.84 5.57
C ILE A 5 7.07 9.90 6.78
N GLU A 6 7.93 10.18 7.76
CA GLU A 6 7.95 9.36 8.99
C GLU A 6 6.59 9.36 9.69
N LYS A 7 5.92 10.52 9.75
CA LYS A 7 4.57 10.60 10.32
C LYS A 7 3.59 9.73 9.55
N LEU A 8 3.68 9.74 8.21
CA LEU A 8 2.83 8.91 7.38
C LEU A 8 3.11 7.42 7.62
N LEU A 9 4.39 7.04 7.75
CA LEU A 9 4.73 5.65 8.02
C LEU A 9 4.18 5.18 9.36
N ASP A 10 4.24 6.04 10.38
CA ASP A 10 3.66 5.70 11.68
C ASP A 10 2.16 5.50 11.56
N ARG A 11 1.49 6.34 10.78
CA ARG A 11 0.05 6.18 10.56
C ARG A 11 -0.28 4.89 9.83
N ILE A 12 0.54 4.52 8.85
CA ILE A 12 0.38 3.25 8.13
C ILE A 12 0.47 2.08 9.11
N ARG A 13 1.44 2.12 10.01
CA ARG A 13 1.60 1.07 11.03
C ARG A 13 0.39 1.02 11.96
N GLU A 14 -0.15 2.17 12.33
CA GLU A 14 -1.33 2.24 13.18
C GLU A 14 -2.56 1.60 12.53
N ASN A 15 -2.59 1.58 11.20
CA ASN A 15 -3.67 0.96 10.44
C ASN A 15 -3.46 -0.53 10.17
N GLY A 16 -2.44 -1.11 10.79
CA GLY A 16 -2.22 -2.55 10.73
C GLY A 16 -1.33 -3.02 9.59
N TRP A 17 -0.67 -2.11 8.89
CA TRP A 17 0.28 -2.47 7.84
C TRP A 17 1.68 -2.57 8.42
N SER A 18 2.48 -3.47 7.85
CA SER A 18 3.91 -3.52 8.16
C SER A 18 4.65 -2.54 7.26
N VAL A 19 5.72 -1.95 7.79
CA VAL A 19 6.53 -0.99 7.05
C VAL A 19 7.99 -1.34 7.27
N THR A 20 8.73 -1.54 6.18
CA THR A 20 10.15 -1.81 6.23
C THR A 20 10.88 -0.82 5.33
N VAL A 21 11.84 -0.10 5.90
CA VAL A 21 12.65 0.87 5.15
C VAL A 21 13.96 0.19 4.75
N SER A 22 14.28 0.20 3.46
CA SER A 22 15.48 -0.42 2.94
C SER A 22 16.11 0.49 1.88
N GLY A 23 17.13 1.26 2.30
CA GLY A 23 17.75 2.24 1.41
C GLY A 23 16.73 3.28 0.95
N ASP A 24 16.55 3.40 -0.35
CA ASP A 24 15.63 4.37 -0.95
C ASP A 24 14.21 3.81 -1.15
N TYR A 25 13.96 2.59 -0.67
CA TYR A 25 12.66 1.94 -0.86
C TYR A 25 11.97 1.71 0.47
N ILE A 26 10.66 1.87 0.46
CA ILE A 26 9.82 1.56 1.60
C ILE A 26 8.86 0.45 1.16
N ASN A 27 8.94 -0.70 1.86
CA ASN A 27 8.03 -1.82 1.61
C ASN A 27 6.86 -1.72 2.59
N ILE A 28 5.65 -1.78 2.05
CA ILE A 28 4.41 -1.71 2.83
C ILE A 28 3.61 -2.96 2.55
N GLY A 29 3.26 -3.70 3.61
CA GLY A 29 2.61 -4.99 3.43
C GLY A 29 1.53 -5.26 4.45
N LYS A 30 0.59 -6.12 4.05
CA LYS A 30 -0.49 -6.56 4.93
C LYS A 30 -1.07 -7.84 4.35
N TYR A 31 -1.46 -8.77 5.22
CA TYR A 31 -2.14 -9.97 4.76
C TYR A 31 -3.56 -9.64 4.32
N SER A 32 -3.96 -10.27 3.21
CA SER A 32 -5.34 -10.18 2.74
C SER A 32 -6.27 -10.96 3.68
N PRO A 33 -7.58 -10.79 3.57
CA PRO A 33 -8.52 -11.58 4.37
C PRO A 33 -8.36 -13.09 4.24
N ALA A 34 -7.94 -13.57 3.05
CA ALA A 34 -7.71 -14.99 2.84
C ALA A 34 -6.30 -15.44 3.22
N GLY A 35 -5.46 -14.52 3.72
CA GLY A 35 -4.12 -14.86 4.20
C GLY A 35 -3.01 -14.69 3.18
N GLN A 36 -3.26 -13.99 2.09
CA GLN A 36 -2.23 -13.69 1.11
C GLN A 36 -1.32 -12.57 1.61
N ASP A 37 -0.02 -12.76 1.44
CA ASP A 37 0.97 -11.76 1.83
C ASP A 37 1.10 -10.72 0.72
N PHE A 38 0.33 -9.64 0.85
CA PHE A 38 0.35 -8.56 -0.13
C PHE A 38 1.33 -7.48 0.31
N SER A 39 2.20 -7.03 -0.59
CA SER A 39 3.10 -5.91 -0.31
C SER A 39 3.45 -5.17 -1.58
N PHE A 40 3.92 -3.94 -1.42
CA PHE A 40 4.39 -3.12 -2.53
C PHE A 40 5.50 -2.20 -2.03
N ASP A 41 6.30 -1.72 -2.97
CA ASP A 41 7.43 -0.84 -2.67
C ASP A 41 7.18 0.56 -3.20
N ILE A 42 7.64 1.56 -2.45
CA ILE A 42 7.64 2.95 -2.90
C ILE A 42 9.07 3.43 -2.90
N ASP A 43 9.53 3.94 -4.04
CA ASP A 43 10.85 4.57 -4.16
C ASP A 43 10.73 6.02 -3.71
N VAL A 44 11.45 6.39 -2.67
CA VAL A 44 11.38 7.73 -2.09
C VAL A 44 12.61 8.58 -2.42
N THR A 45 13.46 8.13 -3.34
CA THR A 45 14.68 8.83 -3.70
C THR A 45 14.43 10.30 -4.03
N ASP A 46 13.48 10.56 -4.91
CA ASP A 46 13.18 11.91 -5.37
C ASP A 46 12.48 12.77 -4.32
N PHE A 47 11.88 12.15 -3.33
CA PHE A 47 11.12 12.88 -2.31
C PHE A 47 12.05 13.61 -1.33
N GLU A 48 13.27 13.13 -1.16
CA GLU A 48 14.23 13.72 -0.22
C GLU A 48 14.66 15.13 -0.62
N GLU A 49 14.53 15.49 -1.88
CA GLU A 49 14.88 16.81 -2.39
C GLU A 49 13.77 17.83 -2.20
N GLU A 50 12.57 17.37 -1.85
CA GLU A 50 11.39 18.23 -1.70
C GLU A 50 11.24 18.70 -0.26
N ASP A 51 10.42 19.75 -0.06
CA ASP A 51 10.07 20.15 1.29
C ASP A 51 9.13 19.11 1.93
N ASP A 52 8.91 19.23 3.24
CA ASP A 52 8.13 18.24 3.98
C ASP A 52 6.70 18.08 3.46
N ILE A 53 6.03 19.18 3.12
CA ILE A 53 4.66 19.10 2.62
C ILE A 53 4.62 18.44 1.26
N THR A 54 5.48 18.85 0.34
CA THR A 54 5.51 18.30 -1.01
C THR A 54 5.91 16.82 -0.98
N ALA A 55 6.89 16.46 -0.15
CA ALA A 55 7.31 15.06 -0.02
C ALA A 55 6.16 14.19 0.47
N ALA A 56 5.41 14.66 1.46
CA ALA A 56 4.26 13.92 1.99
C ALA A 56 3.15 13.78 0.95
N ASP A 57 2.88 14.86 0.21
CA ASP A 57 1.87 14.83 -0.85
C ASP A 57 2.23 13.81 -1.93
N LEU A 58 3.48 13.83 -2.38
CA LEU A 58 3.96 12.86 -3.36
C LEU A 58 3.88 11.43 -2.85
N PHE A 59 4.15 11.22 -1.57
CA PHE A 59 4.04 9.90 -0.97
C PHE A 59 2.59 9.41 -0.98
N VAL A 60 1.66 10.26 -0.58
CA VAL A 60 0.23 9.91 -0.59
C VAL A 60 -0.24 9.61 -2.02
N GLU A 61 0.22 10.40 -3.00
CA GLU A 61 -0.10 10.15 -4.41
C GLU A 61 0.48 8.82 -4.90
N ALA A 62 1.66 8.42 -4.39
CA ALA A 62 2.24 7.13 -4.74
C ALA A 62 1.38 5.98 -4.23
N ILE A 63 0.78 6.12 -3.04
CA ILE A 63 -0.17 5.13 -2.54
C ILE A 63 -1.40 5.05 -3.44
N HIS A 64 -1.91 6.21 -3.85
CA HIS A 64 -3.05 6.25 -4.79
C HIS A 64 -2.71 5.55 -6.10
N ALA A 65 -1.49 5.75 -6.60
CA ALA A 65 -1.05 5.11 -7.84
C ALA A 65 -1.02 3.59 -7.70
N GLU A 66 -0.67 3.06 -6.53
CA GLU A 66 -0.72 1.61 -6.29
C GLU A 66 -2.15 1.10 -6.37
N TYR A 67 -3.10 1.84 -5.78
CA TYR A 67 -4.51 1.49 -5.89
C TYR A 67 -4.98 1.52 -7.34
N ASP A 68 -4.66 2.60 -8.04
CA ASP A 68 -5.08 2.81 -9.43
C ASP A 68 -4.52 1.74 -10.36
N GLY A 69 -3.27 1.33 -10.13
CA GLY A 69 -2.60 0.33 -10.94
C GLY A 69 -2.93 -1.11 -10.57
N TYR A 70 -3.69 -1.34 -9.51
CA TYR A 70 -4.02 -2.68 -9.07
C TYR A 70 -5.22 -3.20 -9.86
N ASP A 71 -4.96 -4.08 -10.82
CA ASP A 71 -5.98 -4.68 -11.67
C ASP A 71 -6.37 -6.04 -11.09
N VAL A 72 -7.56 -6.11 -10.50
CA VAL A 72 -8.03 -7.30 -9.81
C VAL A 72 -8.05 -8.52 -10.74
N SER A 73 -8.52 -8.35 -11.97
CA SER A 73 -8.59 -9.46 -12.92
C SER A 73 -7.21 -9.99 -13.28
N TYR A 74 -6.26 -9.07 -13.50
CA TYR A 74 -4.89 -9.44 -13.85
C TYR A 74 -4.19 -10.13 -12.68
N GLU A 75 -4.37 -9.60 -11.47
CA GLU A 75 -3.76 -10.18 -10.28
C GLU A 75 -4.30 -11.59 -10.00
N ALA A 76 -5.60 -11.79 -10.16
CA ALA A 76 -6.20 -13.10 -9.98
C ALA A 76 -5.69 -14.09 -11.04
N TYR A 77 -5.54 -13.62 -12.27
CA TYR A 77 -5.00 -14.45 -13.35
C TYR A 77 -3.55 -14.88 -13.02
N LEU A 78 -2.71 -13.93 -12.60
CA LEU A 78 -1.33 -14.25 -12.24
C LEU A 78 -1.28 -15.26 -11.10
N TRP A 79 -2.14 -15.10 -10.12
CA TRP A 79 -2.19 -15.99 -8.98
C TRP A 79 -2.47 -17.42 -9.41
N LEU A 80 -3.44 -17.61 -10.31
CA LEU A 80 -3.84 -18.93 -10.78
C LEU A 80 -2.80 -19.56 -11.71
N ASP A 81 -2.15 -18.74 -12.52
CA ASP A 81 -1.20 -19.21 -13.51
C ASP A 81 0.18 -19.50 -12.94
N ASP A 82 0.57 -18.77 -11.90
CA ASP A 82 1.92 -18.79 -11.36
C ASP A 82 2.09 -19.77 -10.20
N GLU A 83 1.58 -20.99 -10.34
CA GLU A 83 1.71 -22.04 -9.33
C GLU A 83 1.14 -21.63 -7.97
N GLY A 84 0.31 -20.61 -7.95
CA GLY A 84 -0.11 -20.00 -6.71
C GLY A 84 -1.27 -20.67 -6.01
N HIS A 85 -1.90 -21.64 -6.62
CA HIS A 85 -3.09 -22.29 -6.06
C HIS A 85 -2.86 -22.73 -4.62
N GLY A 86 -3.56 -22.13 -3.71
CA GLY A 86 -3.46 -22.50 -2.31
C GLY A 86 -2.15 -22.18 -1.64
N LYS A 87 -1.30 -21.39 -2.30
CA LYS A 87 -0.05 -20.96 -1.70
C LYS A 87 -0.34 -20.10 -0.47
N ASN A 88 0.39 -20.37 0.62
CA ASN A 88 0.18 -19.67 1.88
C ASN A 88 -1.24 -19.86 2.44
N GLY A 89 -1.89 -20.96 2.08
CA GLY A 89 -3.25 -21.22 2.55
C GLY A 89 -4.34 -20.50 1.79
N ALA A 90 -3.99 -19.86 0.69
CA ALA A 90 -4.96 -19.11 -0.10
C ALA A 90 -5.92 -20.05 -0.84
N PRO A 91 -7.09 -19.56 -1.24
CA PRO A 91 -8.10 -20.38 -1.89
C PRO A 91 -7.70 -20.89 -3.26
N TYR A 92 -8.26 -22.03 -3.66
CA TYR A 92 -8.08 -22.60 -4.99
C TYR A 92 -9.19 -22.19 -5.95
N ASP A 93 -10.36 -21.85 -5.42
CA ASP A 93 -11.50 -21.50 -6.25
C ASP A 93 -11.29 -20.13 -6.87
N MET A 94 -11.55 -20.03 -8.19
CA MET A 94 -11.36 -18.80 -8.94
C MET A 94 -12.15 -17.63 -8.35
N ARG A 95 -13.38 -17.90 -7.94
CA ARG A 95 -14.21 -16.85 -7.33
C ARG A 95 -13.64 -16.35 -6.03
N ASP A 96 -13.15 -17.27 -5.19
CA ASP A 96 -12.57 -16.91 -3.90
C ASP A 96 -11.28 -16.11 -4.09
N VAL A 97 -10.46 -16.49 -5.09
CA VAL A 97 -9.26 -15.75 -5.42
C VAL A 97 -9.62 -14.34 -5.88
N TYR A 98 -10.61 -14.23 -6.75
CA TYR A 98 -11.03 -12.94 -7.27
C TYR A 98 -11.57 -12.03 -6.16
N GLU A 99 -12.40 -12.60 -5.27
CA GLU A 99 -12.95 -11.85 -4.14
C GLU A 99 -11.84 -11.38 -3.19
N ASP A 100 -10.81 -12.20 -3.00
CA ASP A 100 -9.69 -11.81 -2.14
C ASP A 100 -8.87 -10.68 -2.78
N MET A 101 -8.70 -10.72 -4.11
CA MET A 101 -8.00 -9.65 -4.81
C MET A 101 -8.81 -8.35 -4.78
N GLU A 102 -10.14 -8.43 -4.85
CA GLU A 102 -10.99 -7.26 -4.67
C GLU A 102 -10.83 -6.68 -3.26
N ALA A 103 -10.72 -7.57 -2.26
CA ALA A 103 -10.50 -7.13 -0.89
C ALA A 103 -9.16 -6.42 -0.73
N VAL A 104 -8.11 -6.89 -1.42
CA VAL A 104 -6.82 -6.21 -1.41
C VAL A 104 -6.94 -4.83 -2.02
N LYS A 105 -7.67 -4.69 -3.11
CA LYS A 105 -7.88 -3.37 -3.73
C LYS A 105 -8.61 -2.44 -2.78
N ASP A 106 -9.60 -2.94 -2.04
CA ASP A 106 -10.29 -2.16 -1.03
C ASP A 106 -9.36 -1.76 0.11
N MET A 107 -8.43 -2.64 0.50
CA MET A 107 -7.42 -2.32 1.49
C MET A 107 -6.54 -1.14 1.04
N LEU A 108 -6.15 -1.13 -0.23
CA LEU A 108 -5.37 -0.02 -0.79
C LEU A 108 -6.17 1.28 -0.79
N TRP A 109 -7.45 1.21 -1.14
CA TRP A 109 -8.32 2.39 -1.12
C TRP A 109 -8.43 2.95 0.31
N ASP A 110 -8.67 2.08 1.29
CA ASP A 110 -8.78 2.51 2.67
C ASP A 110 -7.48 3.13 3.17
N LEU A 111 -6.35 2.53 2.80
CA LEU A 111 -5.04 3.06 3.17
C LEU A 111 -4.85 4.47 2.58
N PHE A 112 -5.09 4.62 1.28
CA PHE A 112 -4.96 5.91 0.62
C PHE A 112 -5.86 6.95 1.27
N HIS A 113 -7.13 6.62 1.48
CA HIS A 113 -8.11 7.55 2.02
C HIS A 113 -7.71 8.02 3.41
N ASN A 114 -7.26 7.10 4.24
CA ASN A 114 -6.82 7.41 5.60
C ASN A 114 -5.59 8.33 5.58
N LEU A 115 -4.61 8.02 4.72
CA LEU A 115 -3.40 8.83 4.62
C LEU A 115 -3.68 10.21 4.05
N HIS A 116 -4.58 10.30 3.09
CA HIS A 116 -4.97 11.57 2.48
C HIS A 116 -5.60 12.48 3.52
N TYR A 117 -6.52 11.95 4.32
CA TYR A 117 -7.15 12.70 5.40
C TYR A 117 -6.11 13.13 6.44
N PHE A 118 -5.25 12.19 6.85
CA PHE A 118 -4.21 12.46 7.82
C PHE A 118 -3.23 13.54 7.32
N PHE A 119 -2.88 13.48 6.04
CA PHE A 119 -1.99 14.47 5.44
C PHE A 119 -2.56 15.88 5.59
N TYR A 120 -3.82 16.08 5.21
CA TYR A 120 -4.42 17.40 5.30
C TYR A 120 -4.63 17.86 6.74
N ALA A 121 -5.02 16.96 7.62
CA ALA A 121 -5.33 17.35 9.00
C ALA A 121 -4.09 17.56 9.87
N GLU A 122 -3.07 16.74 9.69
CA GLU A 122 -1.93 16.70 10.61
C GLU A 122 -0.62 17.22 10.04
N ILE A 123 -0.50 17.29 8.74
CA ILE A 123 0.74 17.72 8.08
C ILE A 123 0.55 19.07 7.39
N TYR A 124 -0.42 19.14 6.50
CA TYR A 124 -0.63 20.34 5.69
C TYR A 124 -1.09 21.53 6.53
N GLU A 125 -2.04 21.32 7.42
CA GLU A 125 -2.59 22.41 8.24
C GLU A 125 -1.65 22.92 9.33
N GLU A 126 -0.66 22.11 9.72
CA GLU A 126 0.32 22.53 10.73
C GLU A 126 1.32 23.55 10.19
N GLU A 127 1.43 23.65 8.90
CA GLU A 127 2.33 24.60 8.25
C GLU A 127 1.59 25.90 7.94
#